data_77f9ccc9311744005b5c5c07e46f54bb
#
_entry.id   77f9ccc9311744005b5c5c07e46f54bb
#
_cell.length_a   1.000
_cell.length_b   1.000
_cell.length_c   1.000
_cell.angle_alpha   90.00
_cell.angle_beta   90.00
_cell.angle_gamma   90.00
#
_symmetry.space_group_name_H-M   'P 1'
#
loop_
_entity.id
_entity.type
_entity.pdbx_description
1 polymer ?
#
loop_
_entity_poly.entity_id
_entity_poly.type
_entity_poly.pdbx_seq_one_letter_code
_entity_poly.pdbx_strand_id
1 'polypeptide(L)'
;MNTSTTLERRALRIEQDGPAPLYLFSLAASDVADVADVARIGRDDAGRLIGYQRGEKRRHVEQILEYLNSQAPLFPNALIMALPTATRWKSSRGPGVSDGQATTGTLEIPVVREEGARRPALIVDGQQRWHALTRTTNTGLAVPVAGFVTDSVELQRDQF
;
A
#
# COMPACT_ATOMS: atom_id res chain seq x y z
N MET A 1 -9.25 -12.97 -20.34
CA MET A 1 -8.32 -11.89 -20.68
C MET A 1 -8.07 -11.06 -19.43
N ASN A 2 -6.89 -11.19 -18.84
CA ASN A 2 -6.49 -10.33 -17.74
C ASN A 2 -6.18 -8.95 -18.32
N THR A 3 -7.13 -8.06 -18.27
CA THR A 3 -6.88 -6.66 -18.53
C THR A 3 -6.10 -6.11 -17.34
N SER A 4 -4.78 -6.23 -17.40
CA SER A 4 -3.92 -5.55 -16.44
C SER A 4 -4.14 -4.05 -16.62
N THR A 5 -4.92 -3.46 -15.74
CA THR A 5 -5.12 -2.03 -15.69
C THR A 5 -4.00 -1.43 -14.86
N THR A 6 -3.43 -0.34 -15.29
CA THR A 6 -2.44 0.41 -14.54
C THR A 6 -3.06 1.67 -13.96
N LEU A 7 -2.61 2.05 -12.78
CA LEU A 7 -2.95 3.27 -12.11
C LEU A 7 -1.74 4.20 -12.13
N GLU A 8 -1.91 5.41 -12.65
CA GLU A 8 -0.84 6.41 -12.67
C GLU A 8 -0.94 7.31 -11.44
N ARG A 9 0.19 7.49 -10.74
CA ARG A 9 0.27 8.38 -9.59
C ARG A 9 1.50 9.26 -9.66
N ARG A 10 1.33 10.53 -9.32
CA ARG A 10 2.48 11.41 -9.08
C ARG A 10 3.24 10.91 -7.89
N ALA A 11 4.58 10.89 -7.99
CA ALA A 11 5.43 10.36 -6.96
C ALA A 11 6.74 11.14 -6.84
N LEU A 12 7.32 11.04 -5.65
CA LEU A 12 8.70 11.40 -5.39
C LEU A 12 9.53 10.12 -5.33
N ARG A 13 10.63 10.10 -6.06
CA ARG A 13 11.62 9.04 -5.99
C ARG A 13 12.78 9.50 -5.12
N ILE A 14 13.10 8.73 -4.11
CA ILE A 14 14.19 8.99 -3.17
C ILE A 14 15.20 7.87 -3.30
N GLU A 15 16.45 8.22 -3.63
CA GLU A 15 17.55 7.28 -3.63
C GLU A 15 18.09 7.14 -2.19
N GLN A 16 18.17 5.90 -1.74
CA GLN A 16 18.78 5.53 -0.46
C GLN A 16 19.91 4.54 -0.71
N ASP A 17 20.69 4.22 0.30
CA ASP A 17 21.83 3.30 0.16
C ASP A 17 21.41 1.81 0.01
N GLY A 18 20.11 1.56 0.01
CA GLY A 18 19.54 0.22 -0.14
C GLY A 18 19.46 -0.27 -1.58
N PRO A 19 18.95 -1.49 -1.78
CA PRO A 19 18.94 -2.15 -3.10
C PRO A 19 17.92 -1.57 -4.08
N ALA A 20 16.99 -0.75 -3.62
CA ALA A 20 15.94 -0.17 -4.45
C ALA A 20 15.63 1.26 -4.00
N PRO A 21 15.20 2.14 -4.93
CA PRO A 21 14.71 3.46 -4.54
C PRO A 21 13.39 3.35 -3.80
N LEU A 22 13.12 4.37 -2.97
CA LEU A 22 11.86 4.56 -2.28
C LEU A 22 10.99 5.52 -3.08
N TYR A 23 9.71 5.20 -3.22
CA TYR A 23 8.72 6.06 -3.85
C TYR A 23 7.70 6.53 -2.82
N LEU A 24 7.45 7.83 -2.79
CA LEU A 24 6.38 8.42 -1.97
C LEU A 24 5.26 8.89 -2.89
N PHE A 25 4.06 8.41 -2.66
CA PHE A 25 2.88 8.74 -3.47
C PHE A 25 1.61 8.59 -2.64
N SER A 26 0.46 8.86 -3.26
CA SER A 26 -0.82 8.65 -2.61
C SER A 26 -1.74 7.78 -3.46
N LEU A 27 -2.62 7.06 -2.77
CA LEU A 27 -3.74 6.33 -3.36
C LEU A 27 -5.04 6.84 -2.77
N ALA A 28 -6.11 6.86 -3.56
CA ALA A 28 -7.43 6.99 -2.96
C ALA A 28 -7.73 5.75 -2.10
N ALA A 29 -8.44 5.92 -1.01
CA ALA A 29 -8.80 4.79 -0.14
C ALA A 29 -9.49 3.66 -0.93
N SER A 30 -10.31 4.00 -1.92
CA SER A 30 -10.98 3.04 -2.81
C SER A 30 -10.02 2.22 -3.68
N ASP A 31 -8.81 2.73 -3.96
CA ASP A 31 -7.84 2.04 -4.82
C ASP A 31 -6.89 1.12 -4.04
N VAL A 32 -6.80 1.30 -2.73
CA VAL A 32 -5.84 0.56 -1.89
C VAL A 32 -6.05 -0.96 -2.00
N ALA A 33 -7.30 -1.41 -1.95
CA ALA A 33 -7.64 -2.82 -2.05
C ALA A 33 -7.42 -3.43 -3.44
N ASP A 34 -7.38 -2.61 -4.48
CA ASP A 34 -7.12 -3.04 -5.85
C ASP A 34 -5.62 -3.16 -6.15
N VAL A 35 -4.81 -2.43 -5.40
CA VAL A 35 -3.35 -2.40 -5.56
C VAL A 35 -2.67 -3.46 -4.71
N ALA A 36 -3.07 -3.63 -3.46
CA ALA A 36 -2.32 -4.44 -2.49
C ALA A 36 -3.20 -5.33 -1.61
N ASP A 37 -2.67 -6.52 -1.33
CA ASP A 37 -3.15 -7.41 -0.29
C ASP A 37 -2.32 -7.24 0.99
N VAL A 38 -2.85 -7.73 2.09
CA VAL A 38 -2.08 -7.98 3.31
C VAL A 38 -1.58 -9.41 3.35
N ALA A 39 -0.40 -9.64 3.93
CA ALA A 39 0.09 -10.98 4.17
C ALA A 39 -0.88 -11.73 5.08
N ARG A 40 -1.24 -12.94 4.68
CA ARG A 40 -1.97 -13.86 5.56
C ARG A 40 -0.96 -14.41 6.56
N ILE A 41 -1.17 -14.10 7.83
CA ILE A 41 -0.38 -14.71 8.91
C ILE A 41 -0.57 -16.24 8.81
N GLY A 42 0.55 -16.95 8.62
CA GLY A 42 0.54 -18.40 8.47
C GLY A 42 -0.10 -19.11 9.67
N ARG A 43 -0.66 -20.25 9.38
CA ARG A 43 -1.39 -21.09 10.32
C ARG A 43 -0.46 -21.71 11.37
N ASP A 44 -0.96 -21.87 12.56
CA ASP A 44 -0.93 -22.98 13.50
C ASP A 44 0.02 -22.97 14.70
N ASP A 45 1.16 -22.34 14.71
CA ASP A 45 2.05 -22.43 15.91
C ASP A 45 1.67 -21.46 17.04
N ALA A 46 0.66 -20.61 16.83
CA ALA A 46 0.22 -19.61 17.80
C ALA A 46 -1.30 -19.64 18.06
N GLY A 47 -1.96 -20.77 17.91
CA GLY A 47 -3.42 -20.91 17.93
C GLY A 47 -4.12 -20.34 19.16
N ARG A 48 -3.47 -20.29 20.34
CA ARG A 48 -4.04 -19.72 21.56
C ARG A 48 -3.83 -18.22 21.69
N LEU A 49 -2.70 -17.71 21.23
CA LEU A 49 -2.38 -16.26 21.24
C LEU A 49 -3.12 -15.50 20.14
N ILE A 50 -3.41 -16.16 19.01
CA ILE A 50 -4.11 -15.59 17.88
C ILE A 50 -5.55 -15.17 18.23
N GLY A 51 -6.26 -15.90 19.09
CA GLY A 51 -7.63 -15.57 19.49
C GLY A 51 -7.72 -14.23 20.23
N TYR A 52 -6.81 -13.98 21.17
CA TYR A 52 -6.75 -12.74 21.93
C TYR A 52 -6.27 -11.58 21.08
N GLN A 53 -5.20 -11.78 20.30
CA GLN A 53 -4.67 -10.78 19.38
C GLN A 53 -5.65 -10.42 18.27
N ARG A 54 -6.47 -11.36 17.79
CA ARG A 54 -7.54 -11.09 16.81
C ARG A 54 -8.60 -10.15 17.36
N GLY A 55 -8.98 -10.30 18.63
CA GLY A 55 -9.94 -9.42 19.27
C GLY A 55 -9.41 -7.98 19.41
N GLU A 56 -8.17 -7.80 19.81
CA GLU A 56 -7.53 -6.50 19.92
C GLU A 56 -7.31 -5.85 18.55
N LYS A 57 -6.82 -6.60 17.57
CA LYS A 57 -6.64 -6.13 16.20
C LYS A 57 -7.97 -5.71 15.57
N ARG A 58 -9.03 -6.49 15.78
CA ARG A 58 -10.37 -6.15 15.28
C ARG A 58 -10.88 -4.87 15.92
N ARG A 59 -10.72 -4.72 17.22
CA ARG A 59 -11.12 -3.51 17.96
C ARG A 59 -10.35 -2.29 17.47
N HIS A 60 -9.06 -2.44 17.24
CA HIS A 60 -8.23 -1.37 16.70
C HIS A 60 -8.62 -0.98 15.27
N VAL A 61 -8.92 -1.95 14.40
CA VAL A 61 -9.46 -1.69 13.06
C VAL A 61 -10.76 -0.91 13.13
N GLU A 62 -11.68 -1.28 14.02
CA GLU A 62 -12.96 -0.56 14.21
C GLU A 62 -12.74 0.89 14.68
N GLN A 63 -11.77 1.12 15.56
CA GLN A 63 -11.39 2.48 16.00
C GLN A 63 -10.84 3.32 14.85
N ILE A 64 -9.97 2.74 14.01
CA ILE A 64 -9.45 3.41 12.82
C ILE A 64 -10.59 3.72 11.86
N LEU A 65 -11.47 2.76 11.61
CA LEU A 65 -12.61 2.92 10.72
C LEU A 65 -13.55 4.04 11.19
N GLU A 66 -13.87 4.09 12.47
CA GLU A 66 -14.67 5.15 13.06
C GLU A 66 -14.01 6.53 12.83
N TYR A 67 -12.72 6.61 13.07
CA TYR A 67 -11.96 7.84 12.82
C TYR A 67 -11.96 8.25 11.35
N LEU A 68 -11.75 7.30 10.42
CA LEU A 68 -11.75 7.57 8.97
C LEU A 68 -13.12 8.05 8.47
N ASN A 69 -14.19 7.58 9.08
CA ASN A 69 -15.55 7.97 8.75
C ASN A 69 -16.00 9.27 9.45
N SER A 70 -15.14 9.86 10.27
CA SER A 70 -15.41 11.12 10.93
C SER A 70 -15.34 12.31 9.96
N GLN A 71 -15.73 13.49 10.42
CA GLN A 71 -15.92 14.66 9.57
C GLN A 71 -14.64 15.21 8.92
N ALA A 72 -13.48 15.07 9.57
CA ALA A 72 -12.22 15.64 9.08
C ALA A 72 -11.02 14.77 9.51
N PRO A 73 -10.92 13.53 9.00
CA PRO A 73 -9.82 12.67 9.40
C PRO A 73 -8.49 13.15 8.80
N LEU A 74 -7.43 13.07 9.59
CA LEU A 74 -6.05 13.22 9.13
C LEU A 74 -5.37 11.86 9.17
N PHE A 75 -4.80 11.42 8.07
CA PHE A 75 -4.15 10.11 7.92
C PHE A 75 -2.66 10.31 7.59
N PRO A 76 -1.81 10.61 8.58
CA PRO A 76 -0.43 10.99 8.34
C PRO A 76 0.54 9.81 8.21
N ASN A 77 0.18 8.64 8.72
CA ASN A 77 1.04 7.46 8.73
C ASN A 77 0.94 6.72 7.39
N ALA A 78 2.00 6.76 6.59
CA ALA A 78 2.03 6.08 5.31
C ALA A 78 1.88 4.55 5.48
N LEU A 79 1.20 3.93 4.52
CA LEU A 79 1.31 2.49 4.32
C LEU A 79 2.68 2.19 3.71
N ILE A 80 3.33 1.12 4.15
CA ILE A 80 4.54 0.62 3.50
C ILE A 80 4.16 -0.54 2.59
N MET A 81 4.57 -0.44 1.33
CA MET A 81 4.09 -1.31 0.28
C MET A 81 5.23 -1.86 -0.57
N ALA A 82 5.29 -3.17 -0.70
CA ALA A 82 6.16 -3.83 -1.67
C ALA A 82 5.44 -3.88 -3.02
N LEU A 83 6.02 -3.25 -4.03
CA LEU A 83 5.45 -3.13 -5.37
C LEU A 83 6.05 -4.20 -6.30
N PRO A 84 5.27 -4.72 -7.25
CA PRO A 84 5.76 -5.71 -8.22
C PRO A 84 6.71 -5.09 -9.22
N THR A 85 7.54 -5.91 -9.87
CA THR A 85 8.49 -5.49 -10.89
C THR A 85 7.84 -4.92 -12.15
N ALA A 86 6.55 -5.18 -12.36
CA ALA A 86 5.77 -4.55 -13.43
C ALA A 86 5.48 -3.05 -13.19
N THR A 87 5.75 -2.54 -11.99
CA THR A 87 5.66 -1.12 -11.69
C THR A 87 6.71 -0.34 -12.50
N ARG A 88 6.28 0.76 -13.13
CA ARG A 88 7.16 1.56 -13.97
C ARG A 88 7.27 2.98 -13.44
N TRP A 89 8.47 3.53 -13.55
CA TRP A 89 8.78 4.91 -13.22
C TRP A 89 9.02 5.73 -14.49
N LYS A 90 8.39 6.89 -14.54
CA LYS A 90 8.64 7.90 -15.58
C LYS A 90 8.99 9.23 -14.92
N SER A 91 10.20 9.71 -15.18
CA SER A 91 10.60 11.04 -14.73
C SER A 91 9.73 12.13 -15.36
N SER A 92 9.46 13.19 -14.63
CA SER A 92 8.73 14.35 -15.15
C SER A 92 9.54 15.00 -16.28
N ARG A 93 8.83 15.40 -17.34
CA ARG A 93 9.42 16.17 -18.44
C ARG A 93 9.45 17.65 -18.05
N GLY A 94 10.49 18.35 -18.49
CA GLY A 94 10.68 19.77 -18.25
C GLY A 94 11.86 20.07 -17.32
N PRO A 95 12.09 21.34 -16.93
CA PRO A 95 13.15 21.65 -15.99
C PRO A 95 12.89 20.84 -14.71
N GLY A 96 13.81 19.92 -14.44
CA GLY A 96 13.73 19.03 -13.29
C GLY A 96 13.73 19.84 -12.00
N VAL A 97 12.68 19.75 -11.21
CA VAL A 97 12.71 20.23 -9.85
C VAL A 97 13.38 19.13 -9.03
N SER A 98 14.68 19.29 -8.84
CA SER A 98 15.47 18.43 -7.96
C SER A 98 16.12 19.29 -6.90
N ASP A 99 15.95 18.87 -5.66
CA ASP A 99 16.61 19.49 -4.50
C ASP A 99 17.86 18.70 -4.06
N GLY A 100 18.28 17.71 -4.87
CA GLY A 100 19.36 16.77 -4.53
C GLY A 100 18.91 15.64 -3.59
N GLN A 101 17.64 15.61 -3.17
CA GLN A 101 17.10 14.60 -2.27
C GLN A 101 16.07 13.70 -2.99
N ALA A 102 15.16 14.31 -3.73
CA ALA A 102 14.11 13.59 -4.43
C ALA A 102 13.92 14.10 -5.85
N THR A 103 13.48 13.21 -6.72
CA THR A 103 13.07 13.55 -8.09
C THR A 103 11.57 13.32 -8.25
N THR A 104 10.93 14.17 -9.05
CA THR A 104 9.50 14.08 -9.34
C THR A 104 9.23 13.23 -10.58
N GLY A 105 8.14 12.52 -10.59
CA GLY A 105 7.75 11.71 -11.72
C GLY A 105 6.38 11.07 -11.54
N THR A 106 6.15 10.04 -12.33
CA THR A 106 4.91 9.26 -12.33
C THR A 106 5.23 7.78 -12.15
N LEU A 107 4.54 7.15 -11.22
CA LEU A 107 4.50 5.69 -11.11
C LEU A 107 3.30 5.15 -11.89
N GLU A 108 3.55 4.13 -12.68
CA GLU A 108 2.51 3.27 -13.25
C GLU A 108 2.45 1.99 -12.40
N ILE A 109 1.37 1.82 -11.69
CA ILE A 109 1.19 0.74 -10.71
C ILE A 109 0.16 -0.25 -11.26
N PRO A 110 0.48 -1.55 -11.36
CA PRO A 110 -0.51 -2.55 -11.74
C PRO A 110 -1.64 -2.62 -10.72
N VAL A 111 -2.87 -2.75 -11.20
CA VAL A 111 -4.06 -2.98 -10.36
C VAL A 111 -4.83 -4.18 -10.87
N VAL A 112 -5.44 -4.91 -9.97
CA VAL A 112 -6.33 -6.04 -10.27
C VAL A 112 -7.63 -5.82 -9.52
N ARG A 113 -8.73 -5.71 -10.26
CA ARG A 113 -10.06 -5.45 -9.70
C ARG A 113 -10.95 -6.69 -9.66
N GLU A 114 -10.48 -7.79 -10.20
CA GLU A 114 -11.20 -9.07 -10.17
C GLU A 114 -11.37 -9.56 -8.74
N GLU A 115 -12.61 -9.89 -8.39
CA GLU A 115 -12.92 -10.41 -7.06
C GLU A 115 -12.20 -11.72 -6.79
N GLY A 116 -11.61 -11.85 -5.61
CA GLY A 116 -10.87 -13.05 -5.20
C GLY A 116 -9.47 -13.19 -5.82
N ALA A 117 -9.08 -12.34 -6.78
CA ALA A 117 -7.75 -12.38 -7.36
C ALA A 117 -6.70 -11.78 -6.40
N ARG A 118 -5.49 -12.31 -6.46
CA ARG A 118 -4.33 -11.74 -5.75
C ARG A 118 -4.00 -10.35 -6.29
N ARG A 119 -3.77 -9.43 -5.38
CA ARG A 119 -3.33 -8.09 -5.74
C ARG A 119 -1.83 -8.05 -6.05
N PRO A 120 -1.40 -7.13 -6.94
CA PRO A 120 0.00 -7.11 -7.40
C PRO A 120 1.01 -6.74 -6.31
N ALA A 121 0.63 -5.85 -5.41
CA ALA A 121 1.47 -5.39 -4.32
C ALA A 121 1.11 -6.05 -2.97
N LEU A 122 1.98 -5.84 -1.98
CA LEU A 122 1.81 -6.37 -0.63
C LEU A 122 2.01 -5.25 0.39
N ILE A 123 1.12 -5.15 1.36
CA ILE A 123 1.30 -4.29 2.53
C ILE A 123 2.36 -4.90 3.45
N VAL A 124 3.46 -4.19 3.64
CA VAL A 124 4.55 -4.57 4.55
C VAL A 124 4.28 -4.05 5.96
N ASP A 125 3.81 -2.81 6.05
CA ASP A 125 3.36 -2.21 7.31
C ASP A 125 2.07 -1.43 7.11
N GLY A 126 1.21 -1.47 8.13
CA GLY A 126 -0.08 -0.82 8.10
C GLY A 126 -1.25 -1.75 7.81
N GLN A 127 -1.15 -3.03 8.12
CA GLN A 127 -2.19 -4.04 7.84
C GLN A 127 -3.54 -3.67 8.46
N GLN A 128 -3.56 -3.18 9.68
CA GLN A 128 -4.81 -2.78 10.34
C GLN A 128 -5.43 -1.54 9.69
N ARG A 129 -4.59 -0.58 9.30
CA ARG A 129 -5.01 0.60 8.52
C ARG A 129 -5.56 0.18 7.16
N TRP A 130 -4.93 -0.78 6.49
CA TRP A 130 -5.43 -1.36 5.25
C TRP A 130 -6.85 -1.92 5.42
N HIS A 131 -7.08 -2.72 6.46
CA HIS A 131 -8.40 -3.29 6.75
C HIS A 131 -9.46 -2.20 6.95
N ALA A 132 -9.14 -1.13 7.66
CA ALA A 132 -10.04 0.00 7.84
C ALA A 132 -10.28 0.76 6.53
N LEU A 133 -9.24 1.00 5.73
CA LEU A 133 -9.33 1.69 4.45
C LEU A 133 -10.19 0.94 3.43
N THR A 134 -10.19 -0.38 3.45
CA THR A 134 -11.04 -1.19 2.56
C THR A 134 -12.52 -1.14 2.93
N ARG A 135 -12.84 -0.68 4.11
CA ARG A 135 -14.21 -0.61 4.65
C ARG A 135 -14.75 0.82 4.80
N THR A 136 -13.91 1.83 4.72
CA THR A 136 -14.35 3.21 4.96
C THR A 136 -15.32 3.71 3.90
N THR A 137 -16.27 4.53 4.30
CA THR A 137 -17.15 5.27 3.40
C THR A 137 -16.46 6.50 2.80
N ASN A 138 -15.33 6.90 3.35
CA ASN A 138 -14.48 7.98 2.84
C ASN A 138 -13.56 7.49 1.71
N THR A 139 -14.16 7.09 0.59
CA THR A 139 -13.47 6.43 -0.52
C THR A 139 -12.48 7.31 -1.26
N GLY A 140 -12.66 8.62 -1.21
CA GLY A 140 -11.79 9.61 -1.85
C GLY A 140 -10.63 10.10 -0.98
N LEU A 141 -10.49 9.60 0.25
CA LEU A 141 -9.39 9.99 1.13
C LEU A 141 -8.05 9.68 0.46
N ALA A 142 -7.16 10.67 0.38
CA ALA A 142 -5.80 10.50 -0.12
C ALA A 142 -4.94 9.82 0.96
N VAL A 143 -4.49 8.60 0.67
CA VAL A 143 -3.71 7.76 1.59
C VAL A 143 -2.24 7.83 1.21
N PRO A 144 -1.33 8.29 2.08
CA PRO A 144 0.09 8.31 1.79
C PRO A 144 0.67 6.88 1.77
N VAL A 145 1.55 6.64 0.82
CA VAL A 145 2.22 5.35 0.62
C VAL A 145 3.72 5.58 0.46
N ALA A 146 4.51 4.78 1.16
CA ALA A 146 5.92 4.60 0.89
C ALA A 146 6.11 3.22 0.25
N GLY A 147 6.52 3.20 -1.03
CA GLY A 147 6.62 1.97 -1.81
C GLY A 147 8.02 1.71 -2.32
N PHE A 148 8.38 0.45 -2.48
CA PHE A 148 9.60 0.01 -3.13
C PHE A 148 9.30 -1.18 -4.04
N VAL A 149 9.99 -1.22 -5.19
CA VAL A 149 9.81 -2.29 -6.17
C VAL A 149 10.70 -3.47 -5.77
N THR A 150 10.12 -4.66 -5.75
CA THR A 150 10.86 -5.89 -5.44
C THR A 150 10.33 -7.06 -6.27
N ASP A 151 11.22 -7.94 -6.67
CA ASP A 151 10.89 -9.23 -7.32
C ASP A 151 10.50 -10.31 -6.30
N SER A 152 10.72 -10.05 -5.02
CA SER A 152 10.46 -10.99 -3.93
C SER A 152 9.15 -10.73 -3.16
N VAL A 153 8.13 -10.14 -3.81
CA VAL A 153 6.80 -9.93 -3.21
C VAL A 153 6.22 -11.25 -2.70
N GLU A 154 6.37 -12.34 -3.45
CA GLU A 154 5.90 -13.66 -3.03
C GLU A 154 6.66 -14.18 -1.79
N LEU A 155 7.97 -13.99 -1.73
CA LEU A 155 8.77 -14.36 -0.56
C LEU A 155 8.37 -13.55 0.67
N GLN A 156 8.06 -12.28 0.50
CA GLN A 156 7.60 -11.43 1.60
C GLN A 156 6.22 -11.84 2.11
N ARG A 157 5.35 -12.37 1.24
CA ARG A 157 4.07 -12.94 1.66
C ARG A 157 4.23 -14.13 2.59
N ASP A 158 5.28 -14.93 2.38
CA ASP A 158 5.54 -16.14 3.15
C ASP A 158 6.28 -15.85 4.46
N GLN A 159 6.91 -14.68 4.60
CA GLN A 159 7.70 -14.29 5.77
C GLN A 159 6.93 -13.48 6.83
N PHE A 160 5.74 -12.97 6.48
CA PHE A 160 4.93 -12.13 7.39
C PHE A 160 3.58 -12.72 7.76
#